data_1c090bfdd02d48b51be5c33f6889feb9
#
_entry.id   1c090bfdd02d48b51be5c33f6889feb9
#
_cell.length_a   1.000
_cell.length_b   1.000
_cell.length_c   1.000
_cell.angle_alpha   90.00
_cell.angle_beta   90.00
_cell.angle_gamma   90.00
#
_symmetry.space_group_name_H-M   'P 1'
#
loop_
_entity.id
_entity.type
_entity.pdbx_description
1 polymer ?
#
loop_
_entity_poly.entity_id
_entity_poly.type
_entity_poly.pdbx_seq_one_letter_code
_entity_poly.pdbx_strand_id
1 'polypeptide(L)'
;MSRRSAADLDADAISFEHTAESDQPFENALAKARDGERLTVDDAVELLTTGTDQEGIDHERKESILELADRRRAEEVGDDVTFVANLNNNVTTACNVGCLFCNFKDTAHQFEADHEAEHAGFTKTPADSRRIVDDALDLGISEVCSVSGLHPAFALNEEHHEILAGYDDPASEVNYKPPAVYETDPGTYTEQIDAMSVDGIHVHSMTPEEAYHARRGTDWSYESVYRRLRGAGLDSAPGTAAEILVEEVRDVICPGKISSNEWIEAMEGAMAAGLDTTATIMYGHVETERHRAMHLKRVRDLQDRTGGIREFVPLSFVHQNTPLYEHGVVDGGASDAEDELMIAVSRLFFDNIDNIQSSWVKYGNAKGLKLLNCGANDFMGTILSEEITKRAGGEFGEFRSVGDYVEMISAIGRRPVERSTDYRTRRPISVADAADTDDSYGPTLGPPAEGTP
;
A
#
# COMPACT_ATOMS: atom_id res chain seq x y z
N MET A 1 -23.42 14.96 -1.91
CA MET A 1 -23.43 14.29 -3.22
C MET A 1 -23.82 12.84 -2.96
N SER A 2 -24.79 12.29 -3.72
CA SER A 2 -25.23 10.90 -3.55
C SER A 2 -24.03 9.98 -3.83
N ARG A 3 -23.67 9.10 -2.87
CA ARG A 3 -22.65 8.08 -3.07
C ARG A 3 -23.17 7.10 -4.12
N ARG A 4 -22.37 6.85 -5.18
CA ARG A 4 -22.65 5.77 -6.13
C ARG A 4 -22.46 4.43 -5.42
N SER A 5 -23.37 3.51 -5.61
CA SER A 5 -23.23 2.12 -5.16
C SER A 5 -22.65 1.27 -6.29
N ALA A 6 -22.16 0.06 -5.97
CA ALA A 6 -21.71 -0.89 -6.99
C ALA A 6 -22.78 -1.21 -8.03
N ALA A 7 -24.07 -1.13 -7.65
CA ALA A 7 -25.21 -1.32 -8.55
C ALA A 7 -25.42 -0.18 -9.55
N ASP A 8 -24.75 0.97 -9.35
CA ASP A 8 -24.84 2.14 -10.24
C ASP A 8 -23.72 2.15 -11.31
N LEU A 9 -22.87 1.11 -11.36
CA LEU A 9 -21.81 0.96 -12.34
C LEU A 9 -22.37 0.44 -13.65
N ASP A 10 -22.25 1.23 -14.70
CA ASP A 10 -22.48 0.81 -16.07
C ASP A 10 -21.11 0.41 -16.69
N ALA A 11 -20.84 -0.89 -16.72
CA ALA A 11 -19.57 -1.43 -17.20
C ALA A 11 -19.29 -1.03 -18.68
N ASP A 12 -20.33 -0.87 -19.49
CA ASP A 12 -20.20 -0.48 -20.89
C ASP A 12 -19.86 1.02 -21.07
N ALA A 13 -20.03 1.84 -20.01
CA ALA A 13 -19.75 3.26 -20.05
C ALA A 13 -18.31 3.62 -19.59
N ILE A 14 -17.54 2.64 -19.09
CA ILE A 14 -16.18 2.84 -18.58
C ILE A 14 -15.19 2.30 -19.58
N SER A 15 -14.83 3.09 -20.57
CA SER A 15 -13.71 2.84 -21.47
C SER A 15 -12.87 4.10 -21.64
N PHE A 16 -11.56 3.97 -21.38
CA PHE A 16 -10.58 5.01 -21.69
C PHE A 16 -9.86 4.63 -22.98
N GLU A 17 -9.78 5.54 -23.96
CA GLU A 17 -9.16 5.27 -25.25
C GLU A 17 -7.63 5.19 -25.15
N HIS A 18 -7.03 4.15 -25.72
CA HIS A 18 -5.61 4.02 -25.93
C HIS A 18 -5.22 4.70 -27.25
N THR A 19 -4.23 5.58 -27.21
CA THR A 19 -3.68 6.21 -28.42
C THR A 19 -2.26 5.72 -28.64
N ALA A 20 -2.05 4.86 -29.66
CA ALA A 20 -0.72 4.48 -30.12
C ALA A 20 -0.22 5.46 -31.20
N GLU A 21 0.99 5.99 -31.03
CA GLU A 21 1.71 6.77 -32.04
C GLU A 21 3.07 6.14 -32.40
N SER A 22 3.65 6.54 -33.53
CA SER A 22 4.80 6.00 -34.26
C SER A 22 6.09 5.71 -33.43
N ASP A 23 7.01 4.85 -33.94
CA ASP A 23 8.25 4.37 -33.31
C ASP A 23 9.21 5.46 -32.76
N GLN A 24 9.11 6.68 -33.26
CA GLN A 24 10.00 7.77 -32.91
C GLN A 24 9.87 8.31 -31.47
N PRO A 25 8.67 8.38 -30.86
CA PRO A 25 8.50 8.78 -29.47
C PRO A 25 9.13 7.81 -28.48
N PHE A 26 9.01 6.50 -28.70
CA PHE A 26 9.61 5.48 -27.84
C PHE A 26 11.15 5.60 -27.78
N GLU A 27 11.82 5.69 -28.95
CA GLU A 27 13.27 5.81 -29.03
C GLU A 27 13.79 7.09 -28.34
N ASN A 28 13.02 8.18 -28.46
CA ASN A 28 13.34 9.43 -27.77
C ASN A 28 13.19 9.30 -26.24
N ALA A 29 12.12 8.67 -25.76
CA ALA A 29 11.89 8.44 -24.33
C ALA A 29 13.00 7.54 -23.74
N LEU A 30 13.35 6.46 -24.45
CA LEU A 30 14.41 5.55 -24.04
C LEU A 30 15.79 6.22 -24.04
N ALA A 31 16.08 7.10 -25.04
CA ALA A 31 17.31 7.87 -25.07
C ALA A 31 17.43 8.83 -23.89
N LYS A 32 16.38 9.60 -23.59
CA LYS A 32 16.32 10.47 -22.40
C LYS A 32 16.57 9.68 -21.11
N ALA A 33 15.86 8.53 -20.95
CA ALA A 33 16.07 7.67 -19.79
C ALA A 33 17.54 7.21 -19.69
N ARG A 34 18.18 6.83 -20.81
CA ARG A 34 19.57 6.42 -20.86
C ARG A 34 20.55 7.53 -20.47
N ASP A 35 20.27 8.75 -20.94
CA ASP A 35 21.10 9.93 -20.67
C ASP A 35 20.87 10.52 -19.27
N GLY A 36 19.92 9.97 -18.49
CA GLY A 36 19.57 10.43 -17.15
C GLY A 36 18.77 11.75 -17.16
N GLU A 37 18.15 12.06 -18.28
CA GLU A 37 17.25 13.21 -18.36
C GLU A 37 15.92 12.91 -17.67
N ARG A 38 15.32 13.94 -17.07
CA ARG A 38 14.01 13.82 -16.40
C ARG A 38 12.91 13.52 -17.41
N LEU A 39 12.27 12.36 -17.27
CA LEU A 39 11.17 11.94 -18.15
C LEU A 39 9.92 12.80 -17.91
N THR A 40 9.20 13.10 -18.99
CA THR A 40 7.86 13.69 -18.97
C THR A 40 6.78 12.63 -18.80
N VAL A 41 5.53 13.05 -18.60
CA VAL A 41 4.37 12.14 -18.62
C VAL A 41 4.28 11.40 -19.95
N ASP A 42 4.46 12.10 -21.06
CA ASP A 42 4.35 11.49 -22.40
C ASP A 42 5.50 10.49 -22.63
N ASP A 43 6.73 10.76 -22.18
CA ASP A 43 7.84 9.79 -22.22
C ASP A 43 7.49 8.52 -21.42
N ALA A 44 6.90 8.68 -20.21
CA ALA A 44 6.49 7.53 -19.41
C ALA A 44 5.35 6.72 -20.04
N VAL A 45 4.39 7.39 -20.70
CA VAL A 45 3.32 6.72 -21.45
C VAL A 45 3.93 5.84 -22.56
N GLU A 46 4.85 6.38 -23.36
CA GLU A 46 5.51 5.63 -24.44
C GLU A 46 6.23 4.37 -23.93
N LEU A 47 6.90 4.47 -22.77
CA LEU A 47 7.58 3.32 -22.16
C LEU A 47 6.60 2.31 -21.56
N LEU A 48 5.50 2.76 -20.94
CA LEU A 48 4.49 1.88 -20.35
C LEU A 48 3.65 1.16 -21.41
N THR A 49 3.34 1.82 -22.54
CA THR A 49 2.50 1.27 -23.63
C THR A 49 3.17 0.12 -24.38
N THR A 50 4.49 0.04 -24.35
CA THR A 50 5.29 -0.94 -25.10
C THR A 50 4.91 -2.40 -24.83
N GLY A 51 4.24 -2.70 -23.73
CA GLY A 51 3.89 -4.08 -23.36
C GLY A 51 2.42 -4.43 -23.41
N THR A 52 1.54 -3.51 -23.83
CA THR A 52 0.09 -3.62 -23.54
C THR A 52 -0.82 -3.46 -24.77
N ASP A 53 -0.29 -3.30 -25.99
CA ASP A 53 -1.13 -3.14 -27.17
C ASP A 53 -1.85 -4.43 -27.58
N GLN A 54 -2.95 -4.28 -28.35
CA GLN A 54 -3.77 -5.39 -28.86
C GLN A 54 -3.04 -6.28 -29.89
N GLU A 55 -1.89 -5.85 -30.41
CA GLU A 55 -1.07 -6.58 -31.39
C GLU A 55 -0.04 -7.50 -30.70
N GLY A 56 0.14 -7.39 -29.37
CA GLY A 56 1.06 -8.19 -28.58
C GLY A 56 2.25 -7.38 -28.03
N ILE A 57 2.98 -8.01 -27.10
CA ILE A 57 4.12 -7.40 -26.43
C ILE A 57 5.28 -7.25 -27.42
N ASP A 58 5.82 -6.04 -27.60
CA ASP A 58 7.11 -5.84 -28.22
C ASP A 58 8.22 -6.25 -27.25
N HIS A 59 8.62 -7.52 -27.36
CA HIS A 59 9.61 -8.10 -26.46
C HIS A 59 10.97 -7.38 -26.51
N GLU A 60 11.41 -6.91 -27.66
CA GLU A 60 12.71 -6.24 -27.82
C GLU A 60 12.72 -4.88 -27.11
N ARG A 61 11.65 -4.11 -27.29
CA ARG A 61 11.48 -2.83 -26.60
C ARG A 61 11.35 -3.02 -25.10
N LYS A 62 10.52 -3.95 -24.66
CA LYS A 62 10.36 -4.26 -23.24
C LYS A 62 11.70 -4.62 -22.60
N GLU A 63 12.43 -5.58 -23.15
CA GLU A 63 13.74 -5.97 -22.63
C GLU A 63 14.71 -4.77 -22.55
N SER A 64 14.70 -3.89 -23.54
CA SER A 64 15.54 -2.67 -23.53
C SER A 64 15.20 -1.74 -22.35
N ILE A 65 13.92 -1.63 -21.98
CA ILE A 65 13.48 -0.85 -20.82
C ILE A 65 13.94 -1.54 -19.51
N LEU A 66 13.71 -2.86 -19.40
CA LEU A 66 14.07 -3.62 -18.21
C LEU A 66 15.57 -3.60 -17.93
N GLU A 67 16.40 -3.83 -18.96
CA GLU A 67 17.86 -3.76 -18.87
C GLU A 67 18.35 -2.36 -18.46
N LEU A 68 17.73 -1.31 -19.00
CA LEU A 68 18.09 0.06 -18.64
C LEU A 68 17.73 0.38 -17.19
N ALA A 69 16.54 -0.06 -16.77
CA ALA A 69 16.07 0.16 -15.39
C ALA A 69 16.92 -0.59 -14.35
N ASP A 70 17.29 -1.85 -14.64
CA ASP A 70 18.15 -2.60 -13.73
C ASP A 70 19.58 -2.01 -13.67
N ARG A 71 20.10 -1.51 -14.78
CA ARG A 71 21.37 -0.77 -14.79
C ARG A 71 21.28 0.50 -13.94
N ARG A 72 20.21 1.29 -14.11
CA ARG A 72 19.98 2.49 -13.29
C ARG A 72 19.90 2.15 -11.81
N ARG A 73 19.16 1.10 -11.45
CA ARG A 73 19.10 0.60 -10.08
C ARG A 73 20.48 0.25 -9.55
N ALA A 74 21.31 -0.46 -10.35
CA ALA A 74 22.65 -0.84 -9.92
C ALA A 74 23.59 0.37 -9.73
N GLU A 75 23.42 1.43 -10.54
CA GLU A 75 24.17 2.68 -10.40
C GLU A 75 23.77 3.49 -9.15
N GLU A 76 22.47 3.51 -8.79
CA GLU A 76 21.91 4.31 -7.70
C GLU A 76 22.03 3.62 -6.33
N VAL A 77 21.68 2.34 -6.24
CA VAL A 77 21.56 1.61 -4.97
C VAL A 77 22.43 0.36 -4.87
N GLY A 78 23.19 0.03 -5.92
CA GLY A 78 24.07 -1.14 -5.93
C GLY A 78 23.32 -2.46 -5.99
N ASP A 79 23.97 -3.56 -5.52
CA ASP A 79 23.41 -4.92 -5.56
C ASP A 79 22.66 -5.31 -4.29
N ASP A 80 22.44 -4.38 -3.38
CA ASP A 80 21.65 -4.61 -2.19
C ASP A 80 20.17 -4.82 -2.54
N VAL A 81 19.57 -5.82 -1.93
CA VAL A 81 18.11 -5.97 -1.84
C VAL A 81 17.74 -5.81 -0.39
N THR A 82 17.01 -4.75 -0.10
CA THR A 82 16.55 -4.47 1.25
C THR A 82 15.25 -5.17 1.58
N PHE A 83 15.03 -5.46 2.86
CA PHE A 83 13.77 -5.95 3.41
C PHE A 83 13.66 -5.56 4.89
N VAL A 84 12.47 -5.59 5.47
CA VAL A 84 12.23 -5.29 6.88
C VAL A 84 11.56 -6.47 7.60
N ALA A 85 11.97 -6.74 8.83
CA ALA A 85 11.27 -7.68 9.70
C ALA A 85 10.03 -6.99 10.27
N ASN A 86 8.85 -7.25 9.70
CA ASN A 86 7.63 -6.54 10.08
C ASN A 86 6.41 -7.43 10.35
N LEU A 87 5.46 -6.82 11.04
CA LEU A 87 4.13 -7.33 11.31
C LEU A 87 3.09 -6.40 10.69
N ASN A 88 2.03 -6.95 10.09
CA ASN A 88 0.81 -6.20 9.81
C ASN A 88 -0.17 -6.31 10.98
N ASN A 89 -0.50 -5.19 11.62
CA ASN A 89 -1.55 -5.12 12.62
C ASN A 89 -2.74 -4.29 12.10
N ASN A 90 -3.60 -4.92 11.30
CA ASN A 90 -4.85 -4.30 10.91
C ASN A 90 -5.79 -4.27 12.12
N VAL A 91 -6.21 -3.08 12.57
CA VAL A 91 -7.00 -2.92 13.80
C VAL A 91 -8.44 -3.34 13.60
N THR A 92 -9.04 -2.99 12.45
CA THR A 92 -10.44 -3.29 12.20
C THR A 92 -10.75 -3.50 10.73
N THR A 93 -11.71 -4.37 10.44
CA THR A 93 -12.33 -4.52 9.13
C THR A 93 -13.53 -3.61 8.94
N ALA A 94 -14.08 -3.02 10.01
CA ALA A 94 -15.20 -2.08 9.93
C ALA A 94 -14.78 -0.83 9.13
N CYS A 95 -15.50 -0.53 8.04
CA CYS A 95 -15.18 0.60 7.17
C CYS A 95 -16.40 1.10 6.40
N ASN A 96 -16.64 2.40 6.42
CA ASN A 96 -17.78 3.04 5.73
C ASN A 96 -17.42 3.72 4.40
N VAL A 97 -16.17 3.61 3.90
CA VAL A 97 -15.74 4.32 2.69
C VAL A 97 -16.35 3.75 1.41
N GLY A 98 -16.54 2.44 1.35
CA GLY A 98 -17.22 1.81 0.21
C GLY A 98 -16.38 1.67 -1.06
N CYS A 99 -15.04 1.55 -0.97
CA CYS A 99 -14.16 1.34 -2.12
C CYS A 99 -14.53 0.06 -2.88
N LEU A 100 -14.63 0.14 -4.22
CA LEU A 100 -15.10 -0.97 -5.05
C LEU A 100 -14.00 -2.00 -5.36
N PHE A 101 -12.74 -1.63 -5.15
CA PHE A 101 -11.59 -2.52 -5.25
C PHE A 101 -11.27 -3.27 -3.95
N CYS A 102 -11.91 -2.92 -2.82
CA CYS A 102 -11.52 -3.42 -1.52
C CYS A 102 -12.48 -4.51 -1.04
N ASN A 103 -11.94 -5.69 -0.75
CA ASN A 103 -12.66 -6.78 -0.11
C ASN A 103 -12.20 -7.07 1.33
N PHE A 104 -11.30 -6.23 1.88
CA PHE A 104 -10.90 -6.31 3.28
C PHE A 104 -11.99 -5.78 4.23
N LYS A 105 -12.74 -4.78 3.77
CA LYS A 105 -13.73 -4.07 4.58
C LYS A 105 -14.99 -4.90 4.84
N ASP A 106 -15.49 -4.81 6.05
CA ASP A 106 -16.85 -5.19 6.42
C ASP A 106 -17.71 -3.92 6.45
N THR A 107 -18.49 -3.70 5.40
CA THR A 107 -19.42 -2.57 5.37
C THR A 107 -20.73 -2.93 6.06
N ALA A 108 -21.38 -1.92 6.63
CA ALA A 108 -22.67 -2.10 7.28
C ALA A 108 -23.76 -2.71 6.36
N HIS A 109 -23.57 -2.70 5.05
CA HIS A 109 -24.50 -3.24 4.05
C HIS A 109 -24.21 -4.67 3.58
N GLN A 110 -23.03 -5.24 3.88
CA GLN A 110 -22.61 -6.57 3.38
C GLN A 110 -23.08 -7.74 4.26
N PHE A 111 -23.65 -7.48 5.44
CA PHE A 111 -24.02 -8.50 6.41
C PHE A 111 -25.51 -8.77 6.48
N GLU A 112 -26.18 -9.05 5.35
CA GLU A 112 -27.39 -9.85 5.38
C GLU A 112 -27.02 -11.34 5.33
N ALA A 113 -26.97 -11.90 6.50
CA ALA A 113 -27.34 -13.25 6.93
C ALA A 113 -26.60 -14.51 6.43
N ASP A 114 -25.86 -14.57 5.34
CA ASP A 114 -25.41 -15.85 4.78
C ASP A 114 -23.90 -16.00 4.48
N HIS A 115 -23.04 -15.10 4.96
CA HIS A 115 -21.60 -15.35 4.89
C HIS A 115 -21.17 -16.27 6.04
N GLU A 116 -20.98 -17.57 5.70
CA GLU A 116 -20.37 -18.54 6.58
C GLU A 116 -18.99 -18.03 7.08
N ALA A 117 -18.68 -18.37 8.31
CA ALA A 117 -17.64 -17.84 9.19
C ALA A 117 -16.18 -17.95 8.72
N GLU A 118 -15.88 -18.15 7.44
CA GLU A 118 -14.53 -18.25 6.92
C GLU A 118 -13.77 -16.90 6.92
N HIS A 119 -14.50 -15.77 7.00
CA HIS A 119 -13.93 -14.42 7.04
C HIS A 119 -14.71 -13.51 8.00
N ALA A 120 -14.87 -13.93 9.25
CA ALA A 120 -15.48 -13.09 10.27
C ALA A 120 -14.72 -11.75 10.37
N GLY A 121 -15.45 -10.63 10.32
CA GLY A 121 -14.87 -9.31 10.57
C GLY A 121 -14.35 -9.23 12.01
N PHE A 122 -13.42 -8.32 12.24
CA PHE A 122 -12.82 -8.12 13.55
C PHE A 122 -12.61 -6.63 13.86
N THR A 123 -12.54 -6.32 15.15
CA THR A 123 -12.07 -5.05 15.70
C THR A 123 -11.22 -5.35 16.93
N LYS A 124 -10.01 -4.83 16.97
CA LYS A 124 -9.04 -4.99 18.04
C LYS A 124 -9.07 -3.79 18.96
N THR A 125 -9.01 -4.04 20.26
CA THR A 125 -8.79 -2.98 21.25
C THR A 125 -7.32 -2.57 21.29
N PRO A 126 -6.96 -1.43 21.91
CA PRO A 126 -5.56 -1.07 22.16
C PRO A 126 -4.79 -2.16 22.94
N ALA A 127 -5.44 -2.84 23.87
CA ALA A 127 -4.84 -3.95 24.61
C ALA A 127 -4.51 -5.15 23.72
N ASP A 128 -5.34 -5.45 22.71
CA ASP A 128 -5.05 -6.50 21.72
C ASP A 128 -3.86 -6.14 20.84
N SER A 129 -3.81 -4.88 20.36
CA SER A 129 -2.70 -4.38 19.54
C SER A 129 -1.39 -4.43 20.35
N ARG A 130 -1.40 -4.03 21.63
CA ARG A 130 -0.23 -4.10 22.51
C ARG A 130 0.28 -5.53 22.65
N ARG A 131 -0.60 -6.48 22.95
CA ARG A 131 -0.24 -7.89 23.08
C ARG A 131 0.38 -8.46 21.81
N ILE A 132 -0.22 -8.15 20.66
CA ILE A 132 0.27 -8.60 19.35
C ILE A 132 1.68 -8.07 19.08
N VAL A 133 1.94 -6.80 19.40
CA VAL A 133 3.25 -6.18 19.19
C VAL A 133 4.29 -6.71 20.18
N ASP A 134 3.93 -6.91 21.46
CA ASP A 134 4.83 -7.53 22.43
C ASP A 134 5.23 -8.95 22.00
N ASP A 135 4.28 -9.78 21.54
CA ASP A 135 4.55 -11.11 21.03
C ASP A 135 5.45 -11.08 19.76
N ALA A 136 5.24 -10.10 18.88
CA ALA A 136 6.05 -9.93 17.68
C ALA A 136 7.49 -9.46 17.99
N LEU A 137 7.66 -8.60 18.98
CA LEU A 137 8.98 -8.15 19.43
C LEU A 137 9.85 -9.32 19.89
N ASP A 138 9.26 -10.28 20.63
CA ASP A 138 9.94 -11.51 21.05
C ASP A 138 10.40 -12.38 19.86
N LEU A 139 9.78 -12.20 18.69
CA LEU A 139 10.16 -12.85 17.43
C LEU A 139 11.17 -12.02 16.60
N GLY A 140 11.68 -10.91 17.12
CA GLY A 140 12.67 -10.07 16.45
C GLY A 140 12.09 -9.14 15.38
N ILE A 141 10.77 -8.91 15.39
CA ILE A 141 10.12 -7.92 14.53
C ILE A 141 10.55 -6.50 14.94
N SER A 142 10.89 -5.67 13.98
CA SER A 142 11.35 -4.28 14.19
C SER A 142 10.37 -3.21 13.72
N GLU A 143 9.31 -3.59 12.98
CA GLU A 143 8.29 -2.70 12.46
C GLU A 143 6.90 -3.27 12.65
N VAL A 144 5.95 -2.46 13.09
CA VAL A 144 4.53 -2.72 12.93
C VAL A 144 3.95 -1.80 11.86
N CYS A 145 3.41 -2.41 10.78
CA CYS A 145 2.64 -1.70 9.78
C CYS A 145 1.15 -1.83 10.13
N SER A 146 0.45 -0.70 10.32
CA SER A 146 -0.96 -0.71 10.67
C SER A 146 -1.76 0.16 9.70
N VAL A 147 -2.56 -0.51 8.85
CA VAL A 147 -3.52 0.09 7.93
C VAL A 147 -4.86 -0.59 8.17
N SER A 148 -5.90 0.18 8.46
CA SER A 148 -7.16 -0.37 8.95
C SER A 148 -8.38 0.15 8.19
N GLY A 149 -9.52 -0.49 8.41
CA GLY A 149 -10.82 0.08 8.07
C GLY A 149 -11.07 1.37 8.87
N LEU A 150 -11.97 2.21 8.37
CA LEU A 150 -12.38 3.43 9.06
C LEU A 150 -13.59 3.16 9.94
N HIS A 151 -13.34 2.69 11.15
CA HIS A 151 -14.39 2.43 12.13
C HIS A 151 -15.08 3.75 12.52
N PRO A 152 -16.43 3.84 12.53
CA PRO A 152 -17.14 5.07 12.85
C PRO A 152 -16.83 5.63 14.26
N ALA A 153 -16.55 4.76 15.22
CA ALA A 153 -16.20 5.17 16.58
C ALA A 153 -14.78 5.76 16.69
N PHE A 154 -13.87 5.54 15.74
CA PHE A 154 -12.55 6.14 15.83
C PHE A 154 -12.62 7.65 15.95
N ALA A 155 -11.98 8.18 16.98
CA ALA A 155 -11.62 9.57 17.12
C ALA A 155 -10.09 9.70 17.11
N LEU A 156 -9.54 10.90 16.91
CA LEU A 156 -8.10 11.11 17.02
C LEU A 156 -7.61 10.81 18.45
N ASN A 157 -8.31 11.42 19.43
CA ASN A 157 -8.07 11.33 20.86
C ASN A 157 -9.38 11.66 21.63
N GLU A 158 -9.33 11.73 22.96
CA GLU A 158 -10.49 12.06 23.78
C GLU A 158 -11.10 13.46 23.46
N GLU A 159 -10.27 14.49 23.22
CA GLU A 159 -10.74 15.82 22.80
C GLU A 159 -11.60 15.73 21.52
N HIS A 160 -11.15 14.94 20.54
CA HIS A 160 -11.89 14.72 19.31
C HIS A 160 -13.17 13.92 19.54
N HIS A 161 -13.14 12.96 20.46
CA HIS A 161 -14.31 12.16 20.82
C HIS A 161 -15.42 13.06 21.41
N GLU A 162 -15.08 14.03 22.28
CA GLU A 162 -16.02 15.01 22.81
C GLU A 162 -16.61 15.91 21.70
N ILE A 163 -15.79 16.32 20.72
CA ILE A 163 -16.26 17.10 19.55
C ILE A 163 -17.25 16.27 18.74
N LEU A 164 -16.93 15.01 18.43
CA LEU A 164 -17.78 14.12 17.64
C LEU A 164 -19.09 13.78 18.34
N ALA A 165 -19.13 13.74 19.67
CA ALA A 165 -20.38 13.54 20.43
C ALA A 165 -21.42 14.65 20.19
N GLY A 166 -20.97 15.85 19.78
CA GLY A 166 -21.83 16.95 19.37
C GLY A 166 -21.98 17.14 17.87
N TYR A 167 -21.33 16.28 17.07
CA TYR A 167 -21.29 16.38 15.61
C TYR A 167 -22.38 15.50 14.99
N ASP A 168 -23.27 16.15 14.22
CA ASP A 168 -24.35 15.46 13.50
C ASP A 168 -23.75 14.85 12.21
N ASP A 169 -23.22 13.63 12.27
CA ASP A 169 -22.67 12.94 11.13
C ASP A 169 -23.83 12.32 10.32
N PRO A 170 -24.07 12.81 9.08
CA PRO A 170 -25.12 12.24 8.22
C PRO A 170 -24.93 10.74 7.95
N ALA A 171 -23.71 10.20 8.12
CA ALA A 171 -23.44 8.77 8.00
C ALA A 171 -23.90 7.98 9.24
N SER A 172 -24.16 8.64 10.37
CA SER A 172 -24.63 8.00 11.61
C SER A 172 -26.16 7.73 11.62
N GLU A 173 -26.92 8.38 10.73
CA GLU A 173 -28.39 8.18 10.63
C GLU A 173 -28.83 6.90 9.89
N VAL A 174 -27.96 5.90 9.79
CA VAL A 174 -28.35 4.64 9.19
C VAL A 174 -29.16 3.85 10.22
N ASN A 175 -30.49 3.73 10.00
CA ASN A 175 -31.42 2.84 10.72
C ASN A 175 -31.06 1.35 10.49
N TYR A 176 -29.85 0.97 10.80
CA TYR A 176 -29.27 -0.30 10.45
C TYR A 176 -28.57 -0.90 11.68
N LYS A 177 -28.78 -2.17 11.93
CA LYS A 177 -28.05 -2.86 12.98
C LYS A 177 -26.65 -3.20 12.45
N PRO A 178 -25.60 -2.51 12.92
CA PRO A 178 -24.27 -2.79 12.43
C PRO A 178 -23.85 -4.23 12.73
N PRO A 179 -22.98 -4.84 11.91
CA PRO A 179 -22.33 -6.10 12.25
C PRO A 179 -21.60 -6.03 13.60
N ALA A 180 -21.37 -7.17 14.23
CA ALA A 180 -20.73 -7.26 15.54
C ALA A 180 -19.36 -6.55 15.60
N VAL A 181 -18.64 -6.46 14.46
CA VAL A 181 -17.37 -5.72 14.35
C VAL A 181 -17.48 -4.24 14.71
N TYR A 182 -18.68 -3.65 14.61
CA TYR A 182 -18.96 -2.27 14.99
C TYR A 182 -19.36 -2.12 16.46
N GLU A 183 -19.60 -3.23 17.18
CA GLU A 183 -19.96 -3.22 18.60
C GLU A 183 -18.72 -3.15 19.51
N THR A 184 -17.54 -3.56 19.00
CA THR A 184 -16.27 -3.48 19.73
C THR A 184 -15.72 -2.06 19.62
N ASP A 185 -15.39 -1.44 20.71
CA ASP A 185 -14.74 -0.14 20.74
C ASP A 185 -13.27 -0.28 20.36
N PRO A 186 -12.83 0.32 19.22
CA PRO A 186 -11.44 0.27 18.81
C PRO A 186 -10.53 1.20 19.62
N GLY A 187 -11.05 1.99 20.55
CA GLY A 187 -10.36 3.11 21.17
C GLY A 187 -10.15 4.29 20.20
N THR A 188 -9.25 5.18 20.56
CA THR A 188 -8.83 6.30 19.72
C THR A 188 -7.59 5.94 18.88
N TYR A 189 -7.32 6.73 17.82
CA TYR A 189 -6.09 6.56 17.04
C TYR A 189 -4.82 6.73 17.89
N THR A 190 -4.82 7.71 18.83
CA THR A 190 -3.67 7.90 19.72
C THR A 190 -3.49 6.75 20.70
N GLU A 191 -4.55 6.13 21.22
CA GLU A 191 -4.45 4.94 22.07
C GLU A 191 -3.94 3.71 21.30
N GLN A 192 -4.37 3.51 20.06
CA GLN A 192 -3.85 2.43 19.23
C GLN A 192 -2.37 2.62 18.92
N ILE A 193 -1.94 3.85 18.57
CA ILE A 193 -0.53 4.17 18.31
C ILE A 193 0.31 3.97 19.56
N ASP A 194 -0.13 4.50 20.73
CA ASP A 194 0.57 4.34 22.02
C ASP A 194 0.70 2.84 22.39
N ALA A 195 -0.35 2.06 22.17
CA ALA A 195 -0.33 0.63 22.40
C ALA A 195 0.70 -0.11 21.53
N MET A 196 0.90 0.32 20.28
CA MET A 196 1.89 -0.25 19.36
C MET A 196 3.30 0.31 19.58
N SER A 197 3.45 1.47 20.20
CA SER A 197 4.73 2.14 20.42
C SER A 197 5.48 1.50 21.60
N VAL A 198 6.33 0.54 21.27
CA VAL A 198 7.16 -0.24 22.21
C VAL A 198 8.63 -0.02 21.87
N ASP A 199 9.51 0.00 22.87
CA ASP A 199 10.94 0.11 22.65
C ASP A 199 11.44 -0.97 21.68
N GLY A 200 12.05 -0.57 20.57
CA GLY A 200 12.55 -1.47 19.53
C GLY A 200 11.60 -1.69 18.35
N ILE A 201 10.37 -1.19 18.43
CA ILE A 201 9.39 -1.26 17.33
C ILE A 201 9.22 0.12 16.69
N HIS A 202 9.29 0.16 15.36
CA HIS A 202 8.91 1.31 14.54
C HIS A 202 7.42 1.23 14.15
N VAL A 203 6.64 2.24 14.51
CA VAL A 203 5.21 2.30 14.19
C VAL A 203 5.00 3.01 12.86
N HIS A 204 4.66 2.23 11.81
CA HIS A 204 4.32 2.71 10.46
C HIS A 204 2.80 2.64 10.27
N SER A 205 2.09 3.76 10.42
CA SER A 205 0.63 3.78 10.46
C SER A 205 0.06 5.12 10.02
N MET A 206 -1.28 5.22 10.01
CA MET A 206 -2.02 6.45 9.74
C MET A 206 -1.89 6.92 8.29
N THR A 207 -2.53 6.18 7.40
CA THR A 207 -2.71 6.58 5.99
C THR A 207 -3.36 7.97 5.86
N PRO A 208 -3.23 8.66 4.72
CA PRO A 208 -3.95 9.91 4.45
C PRO A 208 -5.46 9.83 4.67
N GLU A 209 -6.07 8.69 4.36
CA GLU A 209 -7.50 8.45 4.58
C GLU A 209 -7.85 8.36 6.08
N GLU A 210 -7.02 7.67 6.87
CA GLU A 210 -7.17 7.61 8.33
C GLU A 210 -6.93 8.99 8.97
N ALA A 211 -5.95 9.77 8.47
CA ALA A 211 -5.71 11.12 8.93
C ALA A 211 -6.87 12.08 8.59
N TYR A 212 -7.49 11.91 7.42
CA TYR A 212 -8.73 12.62 7.06
C TYR A 212 -9.86 12.26 8.02
N HIS A 213 -10.06 10.96 8.29
CA HIS A 213 -11.05 10.49 9.24
C HIS A 213 -10.79 11.00 10.66
N ALA A 214 -9.54 11.08 11.08
CA ALA A 214 -9.10 11.57 12.39
C ALA A 214 -9.31 13.09 12.61
N ARG A 215 -9.65 13.86 11.56
CA ARG A 215 -9.94 15.30 11.67
C ARG A 215 -11.39 15.68 11.38
N ARG A 216 -12.25 14.70 11.08
CA ARG A 216 -13.65 14.98 10.74
C ARG A 216 -14.34 15.79 11.84
N GLY A 217 -15.22 16.71 11.44
CA GLY A 217 -15.90 17.61 12.40
C GLY A 217 -15.02 18.70 13.00
N THR A 218 -13.77 18.84 12.57
CA THR A 218 -12.83 19.87 13.05
C THR A 218 -12.23 20.67 11.90
N ASP A 219 -11.58 21.78 12.24
CA ASP A 219 -10.75 22.60 11.35
C ASP A 219 -9.24 22.30 11.47
N TRP A 220 -8.87 21.21 12.10
CA TRP A 220 -7.47 20.84 12.31
C TRP A 220 -6.76 20.61 10.98
N SER A 221 -5.54 21.14 10.84
CA SER A 221 -4.68 20.81 9.71
C SER A 221 -4.15 19.38 9.82
N TYR A 222 -3.79 18.77 8.69
CA TYR A 222 -3.14 17.45 8.69
C TYR A 222 -1.83 17.45 9.49
N GLU A 223 -1.03 18.51 9.40
CA GLU A 223 0.16 18.67 10.23
C GLU A 223 -0.16 18.58 11.73
N SER A 224 -1.24 19.25 12.17
CA SER A 224 -1.68 19.21 13.56
C SER A 224 -2.12 17.81 14.00
N VAL A 225 -2.81 17.05 13.14
CA VAL A 225 -3.19 15.66 13.39
C VAL A 225 -1.95 14.78 13.53
N TYR A 226 -1.05 14.82 12.53
CA TYR A 226 0.16 14.00 12.56
C TYR A 226 1.12 14.36 13.71
N ARG A 227 1.17 15.62 14.15
CA ARG A 227 1.92 16.01 15.36
C ARG A 227 1.37 15.35 16.63
N ARG A 228 0.04 15.23 16.76
CA ARG A 228 -0.58 14.55 17.89
C ARG A 228 -0.29 13.04 17.85
N LEU A 229 -0.41 12.42 16.69
CA LEU A 229 -0.10 11.00 16.48
C LEU A 229 1.38 10.70 16.75
N ARG A 230 2.28 11.57 16.27
CA ARG A 230 3.71 11.47 16.58
C ARG A 230 3.98 11.59 18.09
N GLY A 231 3.23 12.45 18.78
CA GLY A 231 3.29 12.57 20.25
C GLY A 231 2.83 11.31 20.99
N ALA A 232 2.02 10.46 20.34
CA ALA A 232 1.60 9.15 20.84
C ALA A 232 2.53 8.00 20.40
N GLY A 233 3.58 8.27 19.61
CA GLY A 233 4.56 7.27 19.21
C GLY A 233 4.53 6.85 17.74
N LEU A 234 3.82 7.57 16.87
CA LEU A 234 3.88 7.33 15.42
C LEU A 234 5.26 7.74 14.88
N ASP A 235 5.94 6.83 14.17
CA ASP A 235 7.29 7.06 13.63
C ASP A 235 7.29 7.42 12.14
N SER A 236 6.39 6.84 11.34
CA SER A 236 6.24 7.14 9.91
C SER A 236 4.83 6.89 9.41
N ALA A 237 4.48 7.47 8.25
CA ALA A 237 3.14 7.37 7.67
C ALA A 237 3.16 6.70 6.29
N PRO A 238 2.34 5.65 6.04
CA PRO A 238 2.25 4.99 4.75
C PRO A 238 1.52 5.86 3.72
N GLY A 239 1.99 5.84 2.48
CA GLY A 239 1.32 6.47 1.34
C GLY A 239 0.14 5.68 0.77
N THR A 240 -0.26 4.60 1.42
CA THR A 240 -1.45 3.82 1.06
C THR A 240 -2.69 4.72 1.06
N ALA A 241 -3.73 4.31 0.36
CA ALA A 241 -4.90 5.10 0.01
C ALA A 241 -4.67 6.11 -1.15
N ALA A 242 -3.48 6.17 -1.74
CA ALA A 242 -3.25 6.86 -3.01
C ALA A 242 -4.07 6.23 -4.13
N GLU A 243 -4.12 4.91 -4.17
CA GLU A 243 -4.62 4.08 -5.27
C GLU A 243 -4.05 4.58 -6.59
N ILE A 244 -4.78 5.47 -7.26
CA ILE A 244 -4.28 6.27 -8.37
C ILE A 244 -4.67 7.75 -8.16
N LEU A 245 -3.72 8.67 -8.31
CA LEU A 245 -3.93 10.10 -8.04
C LEU A 245 -4.48 10.83 -9.28
N VAL A 246 -5.56 10.30 -9.85
CA VAL A 246 -6.29 10.83 -10.99
C VAL A 246 -7.78 10.73 -10.72
N GLU A 247 -8.48 11.86 -10.64
CA GLU A 247 -9.86 11.93 -10.15
C GLU A 247 -10.83 11.10 -10.97
N GLU A 248 -10.73 11.10 -12.31
CA GLU A 248 -11.64 10.33 -13.16
C GLU A 248 -11.59 8.83 -12.89
N VAL A 249 -10.43 8.30 -12.51
CA VAL A 249 -10.26 6.90 -12.11
C VAL A 249 -10.78 6.71 -10.68
N ARG A 250 -10.45 7.62 -9.74
CA ARG A 250 -10.90 7.57 -8.35
C ARG A 250 -12.42 7.60 -8.23
N ASP A 251 -13.09 8.40 -9.07
CA ASP A 251 -14.55 8.48 -9.13
C ASP A 251 -15.20 7.13 -9.50
N VAL A 252 -14.48 6.26 -10.20
CA VAL A 252 -14.91 4.89 -10.52
C VAL A 252 -14.61 3.94 -9.39
N ILE A 253 -13.36 3.84 -8.93
CA ILE A 253 -12.92 2.76 -8.03
C ILE A 253 -13.17 3.05 -6.55
N CYS A 254 -13.20 4.33 -6.15
CA CYS A 254 -13.32 4.72 -4.74
C CYS A 254 -13.98 6.10 -4.55
N PRO A 255 -15.23 6.30 -5.01
CA PRO A 255 -15.90 7.61 -5.01
C PRO A 255 -16.16 8.17 -3.60
N GLY A 256 -15.97 7.37 -2.56
CA GLY A 256 -16.12 7.78 -1.16
C GLY A 256 -14.82 8.18 -0.47
N LYS A 257 -13.65 8.04 -1.15
CA LYS A 257 -12.34 8.40 -0.58
C LYS A 257 -12.03 9.88 -0.77
N ILE A 258 -10.99 10.32 -0.04
CA ILE A 258 -10.40 11.64 -0.22
C ILE A 258 -9.94 11.84 -1.67
N SER A 259 -9.96 13.08 -2.15
CA SER A 259 -9.45 13.45 -3.46
C SER A 259 -7.92 13.30 -3.55
N SER A 260 -7.39 13.26 -4.77
CA SER A 260 -5.94 13.26 -4.99
C SER A 260 -5.24 14.47 -4.33
N ASN A 261 -5.89 15.63 -4.32
CA ASN A 261 -5.32 16.82 -3.70
C ASN A 261 -5.31 16.72 -2.17
N GLU A 262 -6.38 16.21 -1.57
CA GLU A 262 -6.43 15.95 -0.11
C GLU A 262 -5.40 14.91 0.30
N TRP A 263 -5.15 13.88 -0.53
CA TRP A 263 -4.07 12.93 -0.30
C TRP A 263 -2.70 13.64 -0.27
N ILE A 264 -2.42 14.51 -1.25
CA ILE A 264 -1.18 15.30 -1.30
C ILE A 264 -1.06 16.19 -0.05
N GLU A 265 -2.12 16.91 0.32
CA GLU A 265 -2.13 17.77 1.51
C GLU A 265 -1.88 16.98 2.80
N ALA A 266 -2.44 15.77 2.92
CA ALA A 266 -2.22 14.91 4.07
C ALA A 266 -0.75 14.45 4.15
N MET A 267 -0.15 14.05 3.02
CA MET A 267 1.25 13.66 2.96
C MET A 267 2.20 14.83 3.26
N GLU A 268 1.93 16.03 2.72
CA GLU A 268 2.64 17.25 3.09
C GLU A 268 2.54 17.54 4.59
N GLY A 269 1.35 17.33 5.16
CA GLY A 269 1.11 17.48 6.61
C GLY A 269 1.89 16.49 7.46
N ALA A 270 2.00 15.22 7.03
CA ALA A 270 2.81 14.21 7.70
C ALA A 270 4.30 14.59 7.72
N MET A 271 4.83 14.99 6.54
CA MET A 271 6.22 15.41 6.41
C MET A 271 6.51 16.73 7.17
N ALA A 272 5.58 17.69 7.19
CA ALA A 272 5.67 18.90 7.99
C ALA A 272 5.65 18.61 9.51
N ALA A 273 4.99 17.53 9.93
CA ALA A 273 5.04 17.03 11.31
C ALA A 273 6.37 16.30 11.63
N GLY A 274 7.24 16.12 10.64
CA GLY A 274 8.57 15.49 10.78
C GLY A 274 8.53 13.96 10.69
N LEU A 275 7.52 13.40 10.02
CA LEU A 275 7.44 11.97 9.70
C LEU A 275 8.04 11.70 8.32
N ASP A 276 8.76 10.60 8.18
CA ASP A 276 9.08 10.01 6.88
C ASP A 276 7.81 9.30 6.35
N THR A 277 7.71 9.19 5.02
CA THR A 277 6.54 8.60 4.36
C THR A 277 6.94 7.65 3.25
N THR A 278 5.97 6.87 2.75
CA THR A 278 6.07 6.12 1.49
C THR A 278 5.09 6.67 0.47
N ALA A 279 5.15 6.22 -0.78
CA ALA A 279 4.12 6.48 -1.77
C ALA A 279 3.76 5.19 -2.49
N THR A 280 2.48 5.00 -2.80
CA THR A 280 1.98 3.78 -3.44
C THR A 280 1.21 4.10 -4.71
N ILE A 281 1.17 3.16 -5.64
CA ILE A 281 0.19 3.12 -6.73
C ILE A 281 -0.52 1.76 -6.70
N MET A 282 -1.83 1.72 -6.93
CA MET A 282 -2.54 0.50 -7.30
C MET A 282 -2.87 0.58 -8.79
N TYR A 283 -2.52 -0.45 -9.56
CA TYR A 283 -2.66 -0.48 -11.01
C TYR A 283 -3.14 -1.85 -11.51
N GLY A 284 -3.58 -1.92 -12.76
CA GLY A 284 -4.11 -3.13 -13.39
C GLY A 284 -5.62 -3.27 -13.18
N HIS A 285 -6.36 -2.16 -13.11
CA HIS A 285 -7.83 -2.16 -13.00
C HIS A 285 -8.46 -1.40 -14.19
N VAL A 286 -8.99 -0.19 -14.01
CA VAL A 286 -9.68 0.59 -15.07
C VAL A 286 -8.83 1.72 -15.65
N GLU A 287 -7.67 1.96 -15.09
CA GLU A 287 -6.75 3.02 -15.52
C GLU A 287 -6.04 2.67 -16.83
N THR A 288 -5.43 3.68 -17.43
CA THR A 288 -4.54 3.55 -18.58
C THR A 288 -3.10 3.90 -18.20
N GLU A 289 -2.14 3.64 -19.10
CA GLU A 289 -0.73 4.01 -18.95
C GLU A 289 -0.57 5.51 -18.71
N ARG A 290 -1.43 6.34 -19.32
CA ARG A 290 -1.45 7.79 -19.08
C ARG A 290 -1.82 8.14 -17.64
N HIS A 291 -2.77 7.43 -17.07
CA HIS A 291 -3.15 7.62 -15.66
C HIS A 291 -2.02 7.20 -14.72
N ARG A 292 -1.33 6.08 -15.01
CA ARG A 292 -0.14 5.63 -14.28
C ARG A 292 0.96 6.68 -14.35
N ALA A 293 1.27 7.21 -15.53
CA ALA A 293 2.29 8.25 -15.73
C ALA A 293 1.93 9.58 -15.01
N MET A 294 0.65 9.99 -15.02
CA MET A 294 0.17 11.15 -14.27
C MET A 294 0.32 10.97 -12.77
N HIS A 295 0.03 9.76 -12.27
CA HIS A 295 0.26 9.42 -10.86
C HIS A 295 1.74 9.53 -10.48
N LEU A 296 2.64 8.91 -11.25
CA LEU A 296 4.09 9.01 -11.03
C LEU A 296 4.54 10.47 -10.96
N LYS A 297 4.04 11.30 -11.89
CA LYS A 297 4.36 12.73 -11.89
C LYS A 297 3.91 13.44 -10.59
N ARG A 298 2.71 13.16 -10.09
CA ARG A 298 2.22 13.75 -8.84
C ARG A 298 3.06 13.38 -7.64
N VAL A 299 3.47 12.10 -7.55
CA VAL A 299 4.36 11.61 -6.49
C VAL A 299 5.74 12.26 -6.59
N ARG A 300 6.33 12.34 -7.80
CA ARG A 300 7.62 13.00 -8.03
C ARG A 300 7.59 14.48 -7.66
N ASP A 301 6.52 15.19 -8.07
CA ASP A 301 6.35 16.62 -7.75
C ASP A 301 6.18 16.84 -6.24
N LEU A 302 5.54 15.91 -5.52
CA LEU A 302 5.44 15.94 -4.06
C LEU A 302 6.83 15.75 -3.43
N GLN A 303 7.58 14.76 -3.89
CA GLN A 303 8.94 14.50 -3.40
C GLN A 303 9.89 15.68 -3.67
N ASP A 304 9.78 16.33 -4.84
CA ASP A 304 10.57 17.54 -5.15
C ASP A 304 10.33 18.68 -4.15
N ARG A 305 9.11 18.79 -3.61
CA ARG A 305 8.78 19.82 -2.63
C ARG A 305 9.13 19.46 -1.21
N THR A 306 9.14 18.20 -0.86
CA THR A 306 9.15 17.75 0.55
C THR A 306 10.37 16.92 0.93
N GLY A 307 10.86 16.08 0.03
CA GLY A 307 12.01 15.18 0.27
C GLY A 307 11.76 14.07 1.31
N GLY A 308 10.50 13.85 1.73
CA GLY A 308 10.17 12.94 2.83
C GLY A 308 9.68 11.55 2.40
N ILE A 309 9.53 11.28 1.10
CA ILE A 309 9.16 9.97 0.59
C ILE A 309 10.40 9.09 0.52
N ARG A 310 10.40 7.99 1.28
CA ARG A 310 11.54 7.05 1.38
C ARG A 310 11.48 5.91 0.38
N GLU A 311 10.28 5.59 -0.09
CA GLU A 311 10.02 4.42 -0.91
C GLU A 311 8.79 4.63 -1.79
N PHE A 312 8.85 4.09 -3.00
CA PHE A 312 7.69 3.96 -3.87
C PHE A 312 7.28 2.48 -4.00
N VAL A 313 6.00 2.21 -3.83
CA VAL A 313 5.44 0.85 -3.75
C VAL A 313 4.38 0.63 -4.83
N PRO A 314 4.71 0.04 -5.97
CA PRO A 314 3.72 -0.43 -6.94
C PRO A 314 2.97 -1.66 -6.41
N LEU A 315 1.64 -1.61 -6.45
CA LEU A 315 0.73 -2.64 -5.98
C LEU A 315 -0.16 -3.11 -7.14
N SER A 316 0.10 -4.30 -7.66
CA SER A 316 -0.77 -4.93 -8.65
C SER A 316 -2.14 -5.22 -8.05
N PHE A 317 -3.20 -4.92 -8.78
CA PHE A 317 -4.57 -5.09 -8.33
C PHE A 317 -4.94 -6.58 -8.19
N VAL A 318 -5.34 -6.98 -7.00
CA VAL A 318 -5.88 -8.31 -6.70
C VAL A 318 -7.39 -8.26 -6.88
N HIS A 319 -7.90 -8.82 -7.96
CA HIS A 319 -9.26 -8.58 -8.45
C HIS A 319 -10.32 -9.57 -7.94
N GLN A 320 -9.94 -10.82 -7.63
CA GLN A 320 -10.79 -12.01 -7.61
C GLN A 320 -12.10 -11.87 -6.81
N ASN A 321 -12.06 -11.23 -5.65
CA ASN A 321 -13.23 -11.09 -4.78
C ASN A 321 -13.66 -9.62 -4.63
N THR A 322 -13.39 -8.78 -5.62
CA THR A 322 -13.71 -7.35 -5.51
C THR A 322 -15.01 -6.99 -6.25
N PRO A 323 -15.77 -5.99 -5.76
CA PRO A 323 -16.96 -5.51 -6.47
C PRO A 323 -16.67 -5.10 -7.93
N LEU A 324 -15.51 -4.55 -8.26
CA LEU A 324 -15.13 -4.22 -9.63
C LEU A 324 -15.13 -5.45 -10.56
N TYR A 325 -14.61 -6.57 -10.07
CA TYR A 325 -14.59 -7.83 -10.84
C TYR A 325 -15.95 -8.52 -10.86
N GLU A 326 -16.64 -8.61 -9.72
CA GLU A 326 -17.94 -9.24 -9.60
C GLU A 326 -19.01 -8.56 -10.47
N HIS A 327 -18.92 -7.25 -10.66
CA HIS A 327 -19.83 -6.48 -11.52
C HIS A 327 -19.35 -6.35 -12.97
N GLY A 328 -18.27 -7.01 -13.35
CA GLY A 328 -17.76 -7.02 -14.72
C GLY A 328 -17.20 -5.67 -15.20
N VAL A 329 -16.77 -4.80 -14.26
CA VAL A 329 -16.11 -3.53 -14.58
C VAL A 329 -14.66 -3.76 -15.03
N VAL A 330 -14.05 -4.82 -14.50
CA VAL A 330 -12.72 -5.31 -14.88
C VAL A 330 -12.79 -6.81 -15.18
N ASP A 331 -11.97 -7.28 -16.12
CA ASP A 331 -11.87 -8.69 -16.48
C ASP A 331 -10.73 -9.43 -15.73
N GLY A 332 -9.85 -8.69 -15.03
CA GLY A 332 -8.68 -9.24 -14.33
C GLY A 332 -7.85 -8.17 -13.66
N GLY A 333 -6.61 -8.55 -13.30
CA GLY A 333 -5.55 -7.67 -12.82
C GLY A 333 -4.49 -7.42 -13.89
N ALA A 334 -3.38 -6.79 -13.50
CA ALA A 334 -2.26 -6.52 -14.40
C ALA A 334 -1.61 -7.81 -14.92
N SER A 335 -1.16 -7.78 -16.16
CA SER A 335 -0.34 -8.84 -16.77
C SER A 335 1.09 -8.81 -16.22
N ASP A 336 1.84 -9.92 -16.46
CA ASP A 336 3.26 -9.98 -16.08
C ASP A 336 4.11 -8.87 -16.73
N ALA A 337 3.79 -8.51 -17.98
CA ALA A 337 4.48 -7.46 -18.69
C ALA A 337 4.20 -6.07 -18.10
N GLU A 338 2.97 -5.81 -17.69
CA GLU A 338 2.60 -4.56 -17.02
C GLU A 338 3.27 -4.44 -15.65
N ASP A 339 3.38 -5.54 -14.88
CA ASP A 339 4.09 -5.53 -13.61
C ASP A 339 5.59 -5.23 -13.79
N GLU A 340 6.23 -5.86 -14.78
CA GLU A 340 7.63 -5.61 -15.13
C GLU A 340 7.86 -4.16 -15.57
N LEU A 341 7.02 -3.65 -16.47
CA LEU A 341 7.11 -2.27 -16.97
C LEU A 341 6.79 -1.23 -15.89
N MET A 342 5.83 -1.50 -15.00
CA MET A 342 5.50 -0.58 -13.91
C MET A 342 6.69 -0.37 -12.98
N ILE A 343 7.40 -1.44 -12.61
CA ILE A 343 8.63 -1.37 -11.82
C ILE A 343 9.73 -0.63 -12.60
N ALA A 344 9.99 -1.04 -13.85
CA ALA A 344 11.07 -0.49 -14.66
C ALA A 344 10.88 1.01 -14.95
N VAL A 345 9.67 1.39 -15.37
CA VAL A 345 9.36 2.80 -15.67
C VAL A 345 9.37 3.63 -14.38
N SER A 346 8.93 3.11 -13.24
CA SER A 346 9.06 3.80 -11.97
C SER A 346 10.53 4.12 -11.65
N ARG A 347 11.45 3.16 -11.83
CA ARG A 347 12.89 3.36 -11.64
C ARG A 347 13.46 4.43 -12.56
N LEU A 348 13.05 4.45 -13.82
CA LEU A 348 13.54 5.42 -14.81
C LEU A 348 12.91 6.81 -14.65
N PHE A 349 11.71 6.88 -14.09
CA PHE A 349 10.95 8.12 -13.92
C PHE A 349 11.32 8.88 -12.66
N PHE A 350 11.56 8.16 -11.54
CA PHE A 350 11.93 8.78 -10.27
C PHE A 350 13.43 9.01 -10.21
N ASP A 351 13.82 10.29 -10.29
CA ASP A 351 15.19 10.77 -10.10
C ASP A 351 15.40 11.29 -8.66
N ASN A 352 14.40 11.14 -7.80
CA ASN A 352 14.35 11.70 -6.45
C ASN A 352 13.79 10.71 -5.40
N ILE A 353 13.52 9.46 -5.77
CA ILE A 353 13.10 8.38 -4.86
C ILE A 353 13.99 7.16 -5.14
N ASP A 354 14.88 6.83 -4.21
CA ASP A 354 15.91 5.81 -4.40
C ASP A 354 15.36 4.38 -4.30
N ASN A 355 14.30 4.16 -3.51
CA ASN A 355 13.82 2.81 -3.21
C ASN A 355 12.50 2.52 -3.92
N ILE A 356 12.52 1.46 -4.74
CA ILE A 356 11.36 0.91 -5.42
C ILE A 356 11.11 -0.51 -4.90
N GLN A 357 9.91 -0.75 -4.37
CA GLN A 357 9.56 -2.02 -3.75
C GLN A 357 8.99 -3.01 -4.75
N SER A 358 9.39 -4.27 -4.64
CA SER A 358 8.70 -5.43 -5.20
C SER A 358 7.83 -6.08 -4.13
N SER A 359 6.51 -5.86 -4.20
CA SER A 359 5.55 -6.29 -3.18
C SER A 359 5.16 -7.77 -3.39
N TRP A 360 6.01 -8.71 -2.95
CA TRP A 360 5.85 -10.15 -3.18
C TRP A 360 4.48 -10.71 -2.79
N VAL A 361 3.79 -10.11 -1.83
CA VAL A 361 2.42 -10.51 -1.41
C VAL A 361 1.40 -10.36 -2.55
N LYS A 362 1.68 -9.53 -3.55
CA LYS A 362 0.83 -9.35 -4.73
C LYS A 362 1.22 -10.27 -5.87
N TYR A 363 2.50 -10.57 -5.99
CA TYR A 363 3.08 -11.26 -7.15
C TYR A 363 3.45 -12.73 -6.90
N GLY A 364 3.60 -13.11 -5.64
CA GLY A 364 4.30 -14.34 -5.24
C GLY A 364 5.82 -14.20 -5.31
N ASN A 365 6.54 -15.11 -4.65
CA ASN A 365 7.99 -15.03 -4.51
C ASN A 365 8.72 -15.05 -5.85
N ALA A 366 8.36 -15.95 -6.76
CA ALA A 366 9.08 -16.11 -8.04
C ALA A 366 9.01 -14.84 -8.90
N LYS A 367 7.83 -14.25 -9.03
CA LYS A 367 7.65 -13.00 -9.78
C LYS A 367 8.25 -11.82 -9.03
N GLY A 368 8.05 -11.73 -7.71
CA GLY A 368 8.66 -10.68 -6.89
C GLY A 368 10.19 -10.65 -7.00
N LEU A 369 10.86 -11.81 -6.99
CA LEU A 369 12.31 -11.91 -7.21
C LEU A 369 12.72 -11.50 -8.63
N LYS A 370 11.91 -11.83 -9.64
CA LYS A 370 12.14 -11.37 -11.02
C LYS A 370 12.12 -9.86 -11.11
N LEU A 371 11.16 -9.20 -10.45
CA LEU A 371 11.01 -7.74 -10.45
C LEU A 371 12.20 -7.01 -9.81
N LEU A 372 12.96 -7.66 -8.92
CA LEU A 372 14.22 -7.12 -8.41
C LEU A 372 15.30 -6.94 -9.50
N ASN A 373 15.18 -7.65 -10.61
CA ASN A 373 16.04 -7.51 -11.79
C ASN A 373 15.38 -6.65 -12.89
N CYS A 374 14.24 -6.01 -12.58
CA CYS A 374 13.55 -5.06 -13.45
C CYS A 374 13.66 -3.61 -12.95
N GLY A 375 14.47 -3.33 -11.91
CA GLY A 375 14.66 -2.00 -11.36
C GLY A 375 14.25 -1.82 -9.89
N ALA A 376 13.58 -2.80 -9.26
CA ALA A 376 13.32 -2.78 -7.82
C ALA A 376 14.57 -3.11 -7.00
N ASN A 377 14.61 -2.62 -5.75
CA ASN A 377 15.71 -2.87 -4.81
C ASN A 377 15.24 -3.20 -3.39
N ASP A 378 13.93 -3.21 -3.15
CA ASP A 378 13.34 -3.61 -1.87
C ASP A 378 12.38 -4.77 -2.09
N PHE A 379 12.44 -5.77 -1.21
CA PHE A 379 11.60 -6.97 -1.27
C PHE A 379 10.52 -6.98 -0.18
N MET A 380 10.06 -5.77 0.22
CA MET A 380 9.01 -5.60 1.22
C MET A 380 9.43 -6.07 2.62
N GLY A 381 8.50 -6.57 3.39
CA GLY A 381 8.70 -7.10 4.73
C GLY A 381 8.35 -8.56 4.86
N THR A 382 8.75 -9.16 5.98
CA THR A 382 8.49 -10.57 6.33
C THR A 382 7.01 -10.85 6.57
N ILE A 383 6.24 -9.84 6.89
CA ILE A 383 4.78 -9.82 7.08
C ILE A 383 4.29 -10.99 7.94
N LEU A 384 4.44 -10.85 9.23
CA LEU A 384 4.03 -11.88 10.19
C LEU A 384 2.52 -12.19 10.13
N SER A 385 1.69 -11.25 9.64
CA SER A 385 0.26 -11.44 9.42
C SER A 385 -0.21 -10.64 8.20
N GLU A 386 -0.94 -11.28 7.27
CA GLU A 386 -1.47 -10.63 6.07
C GLU A 386 -2.94 -10.99 5.86
N GLU A 387 -3.83 -10.01 6.07
CA GLU A 387 -5.27 -10.18 5.95
C GLU A 387 -5.84 -9.53 4.69
N ILE A 388 -5.26 -8.39 4.26
CA ILE A 388 -5.83 -7.55 3.20
C ILE A 388 -5.81 -8.28 1.85
N THR A 389 -4.66 -8.82 1.47
CA THR A 389 -4.47 -9.53 0.19
C THR A 389 -5.23 -10.84 0.16
N LYS A 390 -5.23 -11.60 1.29
CA LYS A 390 -5.96 -12.87 1.41
C LYS A 390 -7.46 -12.68 1.25
N ARG A 391 -8.06 -11.65 1.87
CA ARG A 391 -9.49 -11.34 1.72
C ARG A 391 -9.87 -10.91 0.31
N ALA A 392 -8.96 -10.26 -0.42
CA ALA A 392 -9.14 -9.94 -1.84
C ALA A 392 -9.01 -11.16 -2.77
N GLY A 393 -8.75 -12.35 -2.23
CA GLY A 393 -8.58 -13.59 -3.00
C GLY A 393 -7.15 -13.80 -3.52
N GLY A 394 -6.17 -13.06 -3.00
CA GLY A 394 -4.75 -13.25 -3.33
C GLY A 394 -4.22 -14.59 -2.83
N GLU A 395 -3.43 -15.26 -3.67
CA GLU A 395 -2.88 -16.60 -3.40
C GLU A 395 -1.64 -16.55 -2.51
N PHE A 396 -1.05 -15.37 -2.30
CA PHE A 396 0.22 -15.17 -1.62
C PHE A 396 0.03 -14.36 -0.31
N GLY A 397 1.08 -14.19 0.47
CA GLY A 397 1.06 -13.43 1.73
C GLY A 397 1.17 -14.32 2.96
N GLU A 398 1.76 -15.51 2.82
CA GLU A 398 2.18 -16.30 3.98
C GLU A 398 3.49 -15.76 4.54
N PHE A 399 3.62 -15.78 5.85
CA PHE A 399 4.84 -15.39 6.57
C PHE A 399 6.10 -16.00 5.95
N ARG A 400 7.17 -15.21 5.88
CA ARG A 400 8.52 -15.61 5.51
C ARG A 400 9.50 -15.23 6.61
N SER A 401 10.35 -16.15 6.99
CA SER A 401 11.42 -15.87 7.94
C SER A 401 12.51 -14.98 7.31
N VAL A 402 13.32 -14.35 8.14
CA VAL A 402 14.52 -13.63 7.68
C VAL A 402 15.46 -14.59 6.92
N GLY A 403 15.55 -15.86 7.34
CA GLY A 403 16.30 -16.91 6.66
C GLY A 403 15.81 -17.14 5.23
N ASP A 404 14.49 -17.28 5.03
CA ASP A 404 13.90 -17.43 3.69
C ASP A 404 14.27 -16.26 2.77
N TYR A 405 14.22 -15.03 3.29
CA TYR A 405 14.61 -13.82 2.53
C TYR A 405 16.07 -13.86 2.11
N VAL A 406 16.96 -14.20 3.03
CA VAL A 406 18.39 -14.30 2.78
C VAL A 406 18.68 -15.35 1.71
N GLU A 407 18.05 -16.52 1.79
CA GLU A 407 18.20 -17.58 0.79
C GLU A 407 17.67 -17.15 -0.59
N MET A 408 16.44 -16.64 -0.66
CA MET A 408 15.81 -16.22 -1.91
C MET A 408 16.60 -15.10 -2.61
N ILE A 409 16.99 -14.06 -1.88
CA ILE A 409 17.75 -12.93 -2.43
C ILE A 409 19.14 -13.38 -2.88
N SER A 410 19.81 -14.21 -2.10
CA SER A 410 21.12 -14.76 -2.46
C SER A 410 21.07 -15.67 -3.69
N ALA A 411 19.98 -16.43 -3.87
CA ALA A 411 19.79 -17.33 -5.01
C ALA A 411 19.73 -16.58 -6.36
N ILE A 412 19.30 -15.31 -6.38
CA ILE A 412 19.33 -14.46 -7.58
C ILE A 412 20.65 -13.67 -7.73
N GLY A 413 21.66 -13.95 -6.91
CA GLY A 413 22.97 -13.30 -6.98
C GLY A 413 23.02 -11.91 -6.37
N ARG A 414 22.03 -11.52 -5.57
CA ARG A 414 21.93 -10.22 -4.91
C ARG A 414 22.32 -10.33 -3.43
N ARG A 415 22.63 -9.20 -2.79
CA ARG A 415 23.03 -9.12 -1.38
C ARG A 415 21.81 -8.79 -0.50
N PRO A 416 21.40 -9.69 0.41
CA PRO A 416 20.29 -9.43 1.33
C PRO A 416 20.73 -8.43 2.43
N VAL A 417 19.88 -7.43 2.67
CA VAL A 417 20.12 -6.37 3.64
C VAL A 417 18.83 -6.08 4.42
N GLU A 418 18.83 -6.38 5.70
CA GLU A 418 17.76 -5.94 6.59
C GLU A 418 17.88 -4.42 6.80
N ARG A 419 16.75 -3.71 6.71
CA ARG A 419 16.68 -2.26 6.89
C ARG A 419 15.73 -1.84 8.01
N SER A 420 15.96 -0.63 8.53
CA SER A 420 14.91 0.10 9.25
C SER A 420 13.87 0.66 8.26
N THR A 421 12.66 0.96 8.75
CA THR A 421 11.57 1.53 7.94
C THR A 421 11.98 2.82 7.23
N ASP A 422 12.78 3.66 7.88
CA ASP A 422 13.27 4.92 7.36
C ASP A 422 14.53 4.80 6.46
N TYR A 423 15.01 3.58 6.20
CA TYR A 423 16.21 3.26 5.42
C TYR A 423 17.54 3.83 5.97
N ARG A 424 17.55 4.39 7.20
CA ARG A 424 18.78 4.96 7.80
C ARG A 424 19.71 3.90 8.36
N THR A 425 19.16 2.77 8.82
CA THR A 425 19.94 1.62 9.27
C THR A 425 19.81 0.51 8.24
N ARG A 426 20.97 -0.06 7.83
CA ARG A 426 21.05 -1.16 6.88
C ARG A 426 22.06 -2.19 7.41
N ARG A 427 21.63 -3.43 7.55
CA ARG A 427 22.44 -4.55 8.07
C ARG A 427 22.50 -5.66 7.02
N PRO A 428 23.60 -5.83 6.28
CA PRO A 428 23.79 -7.01 5.45
C PRO A 428 23.72 -8.29 6.28
N ILE A 429 23.03 -9.29 5.79
CA ILE A 429 22.89 -10.61 6.45
C ILE A 429 23.43 -11.68 5.50
N SER A 430 24.40 -12.48 5.96
CA SER A 430 24.88 -13.61 5.17
C SER A 430 24.01 -14.86 5.40
N VAL A 431 24.06 -15.81 4.45
CA VAL A 431 23.41 -17.11 4.62
C VAL A 431 23.89 -17.84 5.89
N ALA A 432 25.14 -17.64 6.28
CA ALA A 432 25.70 -18.23 7.49
C ALA A 432 25.11 -17.59 8.77
N ASP A 433 24.91 -16.28 8.76
CA ASP A 433 24.30 -15.55 9.88
C ASP A 433 22.81 -15.92 10.02
N ALA A 434 22.11 -16.12 8.90
CA ALA A 434 20.70 -16.51 8.88
C ALA A 434 20.47 -17.94 9.40
N ALA A 435 21.43 -18.85 9.18
CA ALA A 435 21.34 -20.23 9.66
C ALA A 435 21.46 -20.36 11.20
N ASP A 436 21.99 -19.35 11.87
CA ASP A 436 22.08 -19.28 13.34
C ASP A 436 20.83 -18.64 13.99
N THR A 437 19.93 -18.05 13.19
CA THR A 437 18.64 -17.57 13.68
C THR A 437 17.72 -18.79 13.83
N ASP A 438 17.36 -19.09 15.06
CA ASP A 438 16.48 -20.22 15.41
C ASP A 438 15.18 -20.20 14.59
N ASP A 439 14.81 -21.34 14.00
CA ASP A 439 13.57 -21.55 13.23
C ASP A 439 12.28 -21.39 14.08
N SER A 440 12.38 -20.81 15.26
CA SER A 440 11.26 -20.59 16.19
C SER A 440 10.24 -19.55 15.75
N TYR A 441 10.37 -18.95 14.55
CA TYR A 441 9.29 -18.20 13.88
C TYR A 441 8.17 -19.16 13.42
N GLY A 442 7.50 -19.78 14.38
CA GLY A 442 6.34 -20.61 14.12
C GLY A 442 5.07 -19.76 13.88
N PRO A 443 4.10 -20.25 13.11
CA PRO A 443 2.84 -19.56 12.82
C PRO A 443 1.89 -19.59 14.02
N THR A 444 2.19 -18.88 15.11
CA THR A 444 1.37 -18.88 16.34
C THR A 444 0.57 -17.61 16.56
N LEU A 445 0.62 -16.64 15.66
CA LEU A 445 -0.27 -15.46 15.69
C LEU A 445 -1.46 -15.66 14.73
N GLY A 446 -2.20 -16.74 14.90
CA GLY A 446 -3.55 -16.87 14.36
C GLY A 446 -4.50 -15.89 15.06
N PRO A 447 -5.70 -15.63 14.49
CA PRO A 447 -6.73 -14.86 15.18
C PRO A 447 -6.95 -15.44 16.57
N PRO A 448 -7.31 -14.61 17.58
CA PRO A 448 -7.48 -15.09 18.94
C PRO A 448 -8.41 -16.30 18.93
N ALA A 449 -7.95 -17.40 19.52
CA ALA A 449 -8.76 -18.60 19.64
C ALA A 449 -10.10 -18.23 20.27
N GLU A 450 -11.20 -18.54 19.59
CA GLU A 450 -12.53 -18.36 20.12
C GLU A 450 -12.60 -19.00 21.52
N GLY A 451 -12.91 -18.21 22.51
CA GLY A 451 -13.42 -18.67 23.79
C GLY A 451 -12.38 -19.01 24.84
N THR A 452 -11.90 -18.01 25.53
CA THR A 452 -11.64 -18.19 26.98
C THR A 452 -12.31 -17.04 27.72
N PRO A 453 -13.14 -17.35 28.77
CA PRO A 453 -14.05 -16.43 29.41
C PRO A 453 -13.37 -15.33 30.22
#